data_102fbf14c2a02a9963d10097dd2cd976
#
_entry.id   102fbf14c2a02a9963d10097dd2cd976
#
_cell.length_a   1.000
_cell.length_b   1.000
_cell.length_c   1.000
_cell.angle_alpha   90.00
_cell.angle_beta   90.00
_cell.angle_gamma   90.00
#
_symmetry.space_group_name_H-M   'P 1'
#
loop_
_entity.id
_entity.type
_entity.pdbx_description
1 polymer ?
#
loop_
_entity_poly.entity_id
_entity_poly.type
_entity_poly.pdbx_seq_one_letter_code
_entity_poly.pdbx_strand_id
1 'polypeptide(L)'
;MQRISKTFHHESYFKKRIQGLIFSSGQRVIEDPKKYGLPGFTKYYTMNDYKTNNQNATFLNGIEIDFQTRFWYLPNFLRGLVFNTNYTWIESKVKYPRTIFEQTIVHEPEFDVLINNVDSTYIDRLLDQPQEIINYSIGYDYKGFSGRFSMNYISNIFSATNFWTELRQDTDAYKRYDLSIKQKLFIKGLELYINASNLSEAVDITRLRGFSLQDSNFDDSYYDYMLDKIHSNENTSIDEMLNNVPRKQRSKAYEQHYGKTIDLGFRFLF
;
A
#
# COMPACT_ATOMS: atom_id res chain seq x y z
N MET A 1 -27.10 2.54 -34.95
CA MET A 1 -26.25 3.71 -34.53
C MET A 1 -26.46 3.91 -33.05
N GLN A 2 -25.64 3.27 -32.21
CA GLN A 2 -25.71 3.44 -30.75
C GLN A 2 -25.31 4.88 -30.43
N ARG A 3 -26.17 5.62 -29.73
CA ARG A 3 -25.81 6.90 -29.11
C ARG A 3 -24.85 6.61 -27.98
N ILE A 4 -23.55 6.69 -28.26
CA ILE A 4 -22.53 6.70 -27.20
C ILE A 4 -22.83 7.93 -26.34
N SER A 5 -23.08 7.72 -25.06
CA SER A 5 -23.22 8.80 -24.10
C SER A 5 -21.98 9.70 -24.18
N LYS A 6 -22.20 11.00 -24.36
CA LYS A 6 -21.13 11.98 -24.55
C LYS A 6 -20.48 12.41 -23.25
N THR A 7 -21.15 12.11 -22.15
CA THR A 7 -20.69 12.33 -20.76
C THR A 7 -21.25 11.21 -19.91
N PHE A 8 -20.42 10.64 -19.10
CA PHE A 8 -20.75 9.65 -18.08
C PHE A 8 -20.30 10.18 -16.73
N HIS A 9 -21.17 10.02 -15.74
CA HIS A 9 -20.89 10.35 -14.35
C HIS A 9 -21.46 9.26 -13.46
N HIS A 10 -20.66 8.74 -12.55
CA HIS A 10 -21.09 7.76 -11.58
C HIS A 10 -20.48 8.09 -10.23
N GLU A 11 -21.29 8.04 -9.20
CA GLU A 11 -20.87 8.17 -7.81
C GLU A 11 -21.41 6.98 -7.03
N SER A 12 -20.60 6.40 -6.19
CA SER A 12 -21.02 5.36 -5.27
C SER A 12 -20.44 5.57 -3.87
N TYR A 13 -21.23 5.23 -2.88
CA TYR A 13 -20.79 5.08 -1.50
C TYR A 13 -20.96 3.63 -1.10
N PHE A 14 -19.97 3.07 -0.46
CA PHE A 14 -20.05 1.71 0.04
C PHE A 14 -19.60 1.59 1.49
N LYS A 15 -20.21 0.61 2.18
CA LYS A 15 -19.81 0.18 3.50
C LYS A 15 -19.69 -1.33 3.50
N LYS A 16 -18.54 -1.85 3.90
CA LYS A 16 -18.26 -3.29 3.94
C LYS A 16 -17.87 -3.72 5.35
N ARG A 17 -18.33 -4.91 5.74
CA ARG A 17 -17.91 -5.60 6.94
C ARG A 17 -17.32 -6.95 6.55
N ILE A 18 -16.06 -7.19 6.91
CA ILE A 18 -15.34 -8.40 6.59
C ILE A 18 -15.02 -9.13 7.89
N GLN A 19 -15.20 -10.45 7.92
CA GLN A 19 -14.90 -11.30 9.08
C GLN A 19 -13.97 -12.44 8.68
N GLY A 20 -13.20 -12.96 9.65
CA GLY A 20 -12.37 -14.14 9.45
C GLY A 20 -11.15 -13.91 8.54
N LEU A 21 -10.68 -12.66 8.38
CA LEU A 21 -9.44 -12.39 7.67
C LEU A 21 -8.28 -13.12 8.34
N ILE A 22 -7.40 -13.71 7.53
CA ILE A 22 -6.23 -14.47 8.01
C ILE A 22 -5.03 -13.54 8.03
N PHE A 23 -4.41 -13.42 9.21
CA PHE A 23 -3.20 -12.62 9.40
C PHE A 23 -2.12 -13.44 10.11
N SER A 24 -0.87 -13.02 9.94
CA SER A 24 0.22 -13.48 10.81
C SER A 24 0.13 -12.76 12.15
N SER A 25 0.05 -13.53 13.25
CA SER A 25 0.14 -12.98 14.61
C SER A 25 1.58 -12.81 15.09
N GLY A 26 2.56 -13.14 14.25
CA GLY A 26 3.98 -13.05 14.56
C GLY A 26 4.54 -14.35 15.15
N GLN A 27 5.15 -14.25 16.32
CA GLN A 27 5.77 -15.38 17.00
C GLN A 27 4.90 -15.88 18.15
N ARG A 28 4.91 -17.18 18.38
CA ARG A 28 4.27 -17.82 19.52
C ARG A 28 5.19 -18.88 20.12
N VAL A 29 5.31 -18.90 21.42
CA VAL A 29 6.03 -19.97 22.14
C VAL A 29 5.11 -21.18 22.28
N ILE A 30 5.65 -22.35 21.98
CA ILE A 30 4.97 -23.63 22.18
C ILE A 30 5.18 -24.05 23.63
N GLU A 31 4.13 -23.98 24.44
CA GLU A 31 4.16 -24.24 25.89
C GLU A 31 4.30 -25.72 26.20
N ASP A 32 3.80 -26.62 25.36
CA ASP A 32 3.93 -28.08 25.50
C ASP A 32 4.47 -28.70 24.20
N PRO A 33 5.81 -28.74 24.03
CA PRO A 33 6.41 -29.32 22.83
C PRO A 33 6.04 -30.77 22.57
N LYS A 34 5.83 -31.55 23.61
CA LYS A 34 5.51 -33.01 23.49
C LYS A 34 4.17 -33.23 22.82
N LYS A 35 3.19 -32.37 23.05
CA LYS A 35 1.87 -32.39 22.41
C LYS A 35 1.97 -32.31 20.89
N TYR A 36 3.01 -31.66 20.37
CA TYR A 36 3.28 -31.50 18.95
C TYR A 36 4.34 -32.47 18.42
N GLY A 37 4.74 -33.47 19.20
CA GLY A 37 5.76 -34.45 18.80
C GLY A 37 7.17 -33.86 18.67
N LEU A 38 7.43 -32.72 19.30
CA LEU A 38 8.73 -32.09 19.29
C LEU A 38 9.68 -32.69 20.33
N PRO A 39 11.00 -32.74 20.06
CA PRO A 39 11.96 -33.26 21.00
C PRO A 39 11.95 -32.55 22.35
N GLY A 40 12.09 -33.24 23.45
CA GLY A 40 12.01 -32.68 24.79
C GLY A 40 13.34 -32.09 25.35
N PHE A 41 14.34 -31.84 24.51
CA PHE A 41 15.64 -31.33 24.97
C PHE A 41 15.69 -29.81 25.17
N THR A 42 14.67 -29.08 24.70
CA THR A 42 14.48 -27.66 24.99
C THR A 42 13.15 -27.43 25.69
N LYS A 43 13.12 -26.48 26.63
CA LYS A 43 11.91 -26.13 27.37
C LYS A 43 10.89 -25.42 26.48
N TYR A 44 11.37 -24.60 25.55
CA TYR A 44 10.53 -23.79 24.66
C TYR A 44 10.92 -23.95 23.20
N TYR A 45 9.93 -23.96 22.34
CA TYR A 45 10.06 -23.81 20.89
C TYR A 45 9.27 -22.59 20.47
N THR A 46 9.77 -21.89 19.46
CA THR A 46 9.08 -20.71 18.91
C THR A 46 8.47 -21.08 17.56
N MET A 47 7.18 -20.84 17.41
CA MET A 47 6.50 -20.90 16.13
C MET A 47 6.54 -19.48 15.52
N ASN A 48 7.18 -19.35 14.38
CA ASN A 48 7.25 -18.09 13.63
C ASN A 48 6.13 -18.04 12.59
N ASP A 49 5.67 -16.82 12.28
CA ASP A 49 4.64 -16.58 11.26
C ASP A 49 3.34 -17.37 11.49
N TYR A 50 2.90 -17.43 12.74
CA TYR A 50 1.67 -18.11 13.13
C TYR A 50 0.46 -17.42 12.48
N LYS A 51 -0.23 -18.14 11.59
CA LYS A 51 -1.43 -17.65 10.92
C LYS A 51 -2.65 -17.88 11.80
N THR A 52 -3.47 -16.86 11.95
CA THR A 52 -4.73 -16.93 12.71
C THR A 52 -5.86 -16.20 12.01
N ASN A 53 -7.08 -16.70 12.20
CA ASN A 53 -8.27 -15.98 11.77
C ASN A 53 -8.55 -14.82 12.74
N ASN A 54 -8.67 -13.61 12.22
CA ASN A 54 -9.06 -12.47 13.01
C ASN A 54 -10.52 -12.60 13.45
N GLN A 55 -10.74 -12.69 14.74
CA GLN A 55 -12.07 -12.76 15.34
C GLN A 55 -12.80 -11.41 15.31
N ASN A 56 -12.07 -10.32 15.12
CA ASN A 56 -12.64 -8.98 15.03
C ASN A 56 -13.09 -8.68 13.61
N ALA A 57 -14.28 -8.09 13.48
CA ALA A 57 -14.74 -7.61 12.18
C ALA A 57 -13.92 -6.39 11.71
N THR A 58 -13.62 -6.38 10.44
CA THR A 58 -13.01 -5.24 9.74
C THR A 58 -14.09 -4.42 9.07
N PHE A 59 -14.04 -3.12 9.21
CA PHE A 59 -14.99 -2.19 8.58
C PHE A 59 -14.27 -1.34 7.55
N LEU A 60 -14.89 -1.22 6.38
CA LEU A 60 -14.44 -0.35 5.30
C LEU A 60 -15.59 0.57 4.89
N ASN A 61 -15.29 1.85 4.74
CA ASN A 61 -16.17 2.83 4.13
C ASN A 61 -15.43 3.45 2.96
N GLY A 62 -16.14 3.75 1.87
CA GLY A 62 -15.48 4.36 0.74
C GLY A 62 -16.45 5.10 -0.18
N ILE A 63 -15.85 5.97 -0.99
CA ILE A 63 -16.51 6.75 -2.03
C ILE A 63 -15.76 6.48 -3.33
N GLU A 64 -16.51 6.25 -4.40
CA GLU A 64 -15.98 6.13 -5.75
C GLU A 64 -16.68 7.16 -6.64
N ILE A 65 -15.89 7.89 -7.41
CA ILE A 65 -16.38 8.88 -8.38
C ILE A 65 -15.74 8.54 -9.72
N ASP A 66 -16.57 8.34 -10.74
CA ASP A 66 -16.13 8.16 -12.11
C ASP A 66 -16.75 9.25 -12.97
N PHE A 67 -15.91 9.96 -13.71
CA PHE A 67 -16.34 11.00 -14.64
C PHE A 67 -15.61 10.85 -15.97
N GLN A 68 -16.39 10.77 -17.03
CA GLN A 68 -15.90 10.68 -18.39
C GLN A 68 -16.65 11.64 -19.29
N THR A 69 -15.94 12.45 -20.04
CA THR A 69 -16.57 13.36 -20.99
C THR A 69 -15.76 13.52 -22.27
N ARG A 70 -16.50 13.78 -23.35
CA ARG A 70 -15.98 14.22 -24.63
C ARG A 70 -16.53 15.61 -24.94
N PHE A 71 -15.67 16.57 -25.23
CA PHE A 71 -16.04 17.98 -25.42
C PHE A 71 -16.57 18.26 -26.85
N TRP A 72 -17.55 17.49 -27.29
CA TRP A 72 -18.13 17.55 -28.63
C TRP A 72 -18.80 18.88 -29.00
N TYR A 73 -19.20 19.66 -27.99
CA TYR A 73 -19.84 20.96 -28.11
C TYR A 73 -18.86 22.11 -28.34
N LEU A 74 -17.57 21.86 -28.15
CA LEU A 74 -16.55 22.88 -28.44
C LEU A 74 -16.35 23.06 -29.97
N PRO A 75 -15.95 24.27 -30.40
CA PRO A 75 -15.80 24.54 -31.82
C PRO A 75 -14.58 23.85 -32.44
N ASN A 76 -14.69 23.57 -33.74
CA ASN A 76 -13.60 23.10 -34.60
C ASN A 76 -12.76 21.97 -34.02
N PHE A 77 -11.45 22.20 -33.89
CA PHE A 77 -10.49 21.19 -33.41
C PHE A 77 -10.68 20.85 -31.93
N LEU A 78 -11.20 21.76 -31.09
CA LEU A 78 -11.38 21.53 -29.65
C LEU A 78 -12.41 20.43 -29.34
N ARG A 79 -13.30 20.08 -30.28
CA ARG A 79 -14.26 18.96 -30.10
C ARG A 79 -13.62 17.58 -30.00
N GLY A 80 -12.32 17.48 -30.29
CA GLY A 80 -11.54 16.26 -30.15
C GLY A 80 -11.10 15.97 -28.71
N LEU A 81 -11.23 16.93 -27.80
CA LEU A 81 -10.81 16.73 -26.40
C LEU A 81 -11.68 15.67 -25.72
N VAL A 82 -11.01 14.84 -24.92
CA VAL A 82 -11.60 13.79 -24.08
C VAL A 82 -10.95 13.88 -22.71
N PHE A 83 -11.75 13.72 -21.67
CA PHE A 83 -11.30 13.70 -20.29
C PHE A 83 -11.93 12.54 -19.55
N ASN A 84 -11.12 11.79 -18.79
CA ASN A 84 -11.56 10.74 -17.87
C ASN A 84 -10.90 10.94 -16.53
N THR A 85 -11.64 10.74 -15.46
CA THR A 85 -11.09 10.67 -14.11
C THR A 85 -11.88 9.64 -13.29
N ASN A 86 -11.14 8.88 -12.51
CA ASN A 86 -11.69 7.99 -11.49
C ASN A 86 -10.98 8.32 -10.18
N TYR A 87 -11.76 8.54 -9.14
CA TYR A 87 -11.29 8.78 -7.78
C TYR A 87 -11.93 7.77 -6.83
N THR A 88 -11.11 7.09 -6.06
CA THR A 88 -11.56 6.19 -5.00
C THR A 88 -10.92 6.61 -3.69
N TRP A 89 -11.74 6.77 -2.66
CA TRP A 89 -11.31 6.98 -1.29
C TRP A 89 -11.87 5.90 -0.39
N ILE A 90 -11.01 5.29 0.45
CA ILE A 90 -11.39 4.19 1.34
C ILE A 90 -10.78 4.42 2.72
N GLU A 91 -11.61 4.42 3.74
CA GLU A 91 -11.20 4.34 5.14
C GLU A 91 -11.45 2.93 5.67
N SER A 92 -10.47 2.37 6.36
CA SER A 92 -10.58 1.07 7.00
C SER A 92 -10.01 1.07 8.40
N LYS A 93 -10.58 0.24 9.28
CA LYS A 93 -10.08 -0.01 10.63
C LYS A 93 -10.11 -1.50 10.90
N VAL A 94 -8.95 -2.04 11.20
CA VAL A 94 -8.74 -3.45 11.51
C VAL A 94 -8.10 -3.57 12.88
N LYS A 95 -8.69 -4.40 13.74
CA LYS A 95 -8.11 -4.77 15.01
C LYS A 95 -7.34 -6.07 14.81
N TYR A 96 -6.02 -5.93 14.58
CA TYR A 96 -5.12 -7.05 14.32
C TYR A 96 -4.79 -7.83 15.58
N PRO A 97 -4.77 -9.17 15.53
CA PRO A 97 -4.25 -9.99 16.62
C PRO A 97 -2.73 -9.86 16.71
N ARG A 98 -2.21 -9.87 17.93
CA ARG A 98 -0.80 -9.88 18.25
C ARG A 98 -0.57 -10.71 19.50
N THR A 99 0.49 -11.51 19.54
CA THR A 99 0.93 -12.20 20.75
C THR A 99 2.12 -11.47 21.34
N ILE A 100 2.10 -11.22 22.63
CA ILE A 100 3.20 -10.63 23.41
C ILE A 100 3.80 -11.72 24.28
N PHE A 101 5.12 -11.69 24.50
CA PHE A 101 5.79 -12.60 25.44
C PHE A 101 5.99 -11.88 26.76
N GLU A 102 5.51 -12.51 27.84
CA GLU A 102 5.84 -12.11 29.19
C GLU A 102 6.88 -13.09 29.75
N GLN A 103 7.97 -12.53 30.30
CA GLN A 103 9.03 -13.29 30.93
C GLN A 103 8.94 -13.09 32.43
N THR A 104 8.85 -14.19 33.19
CA THR A 104 8.95 -14.18 34.64
C THR A 104 10.22 -14.91 35.04
N ILE A 105 11.11 -14.20 35.73
CA ILE A 105 12.35 -14.77 36.25
C ILE A 105 12.03 -15.34 37.65
N VAL A 106 12.29 -16.63 37.84
CA VAL A 106 12.13 -17.34 39.11
C VAL A 106 13.54 -17.63 39.64
N HIS A 107 13.79 -17.21 40.88
CA HIS A 107 15.13 -17.36 41.50
C HIS A 107 15.21 -18.52 42.49
N GLU A 108 14.05 -19.06 42.94
CA GLU A 108 14.00 -20.13 43.93
C GLU A 108 12.98 -21.20 43.49
N PRO A 109 13.28 -22.52 43.72
CA PRO A 109 14.53 -23.09 44.28
C PRO A 109 15.72 -23.07 43.33
N GLU A 110 15.48 -22.92 42.04
CA GLU A 110 16.53 -22.83 41.01
C GLU A 110 16.19 -21.67 40.06
N PHE A 111 17.22 -21.10 39.44
CA PHE A 111 17.07 -20.04 38.47
C PHE A 111 16.30 -20.59 37.24
N ASP A 112 15.15 -20.03 36.94
CA ASP A 112 14.33 -20.39 35.77
C ASP A 112 13.71 -19.17 35.13
N VAL A 113 13.52 -19.23 33.81
CA VAL A 113 12.80 -18.22 33.02
C VAL A 113 11.53 -18.84 32.48
N LEU A 114 10.39 -18.34 32.96
CA LEU A 114 9.08 -18.72 32.44
C LEU A 114 8.66 -17.71 31.36
N ILE A 115 8.30 -18.25 30.19
CA ILE A 115 7.81 -17.44 29.07
C ILE A 115 6.35 -17.81 28.81
N ASN A 116 5.47 -16.83 28.93
CA ASN A 116 4.04 -17.00 28.68
C ASN A 116 3.62 -16.21 27.43
N ASN A 117 2.70 -16.78 26.63
CA ASN A 117 2.06 -16.03 25.56
C ASN A 117 0.91 -15.18 26.12
N VAL A 118 0.89 -13.90 25.80
CA VAL A 118 -0.22 -13.02 26.12
C VAL A 118 -0.81 -12.50 24.81
N ASP A 119 -2.03 -12.92 24.52
CA ASP A 119 -2.73 -12.48 23.32
C ASP A 119 -3.19 -11.03 23.49
N SER A 120 -2.84 -10.19 22.54
CA SER A 120 -3.11 -8.76 22.51
C SER A 120 -3.61 -8.34 21.10
N THR A 121 -3.87 -7.08 20.93
CA THR A 121 -4.31 -6.54 19.63
C THR A 121 -3.77 -5.14 19.42
N TYR A 122 -3.71 -4.73 18.15
CA TYR A 122 -3.47 -3.33 17.76
C TYR A 122 -4.43 -2.93 16.64
N ILE A 123 -4.61 -1.63 16.44
CA ILE A 123 -5.50 -1.10 15.40
C ILE A 123 -4.64 -0.49 14.30
N ASP A 124 -4.94 -0.85 13.04
CA ASP A 124 -4.33 -0.27 11.86
C ASP A 124 -5.30 -0.27 10.67
N ARG A 125 -4.86 0.26 9.53
CA ARG A 125 -5.57 0.16 8.26
C ARG A 125 -5.61 -1.29 7.78
N LEU A 126 -6.50 -1.59 6.85
CA LEU A 126 -6.50 -2.90 6.19
C LEU A 126 -5.20 -3.08 5.38
N LEU A 127 -4.62 -4.28 5.49
CA LEU A 127 -3.43 -4.68 4.76
C LEU A 127 -3.68 -4.60 3.25
N ASP A 128 -2.67 -4.18 2.49
CA ASP A 128 -2.67 -4.07 1.02
C ASP A 128 -3.76 -3.15 0.44
N GLN A 129 -4.31 -2.26 1.27
CA GLN A 129 -5.34 -1.33 0.84
C GLN A 129 -4.84 0.12 0.84
N PRO A 130 -4.75 0.80 -0.32
CA PRO A 130 -4.53 2.23 -0.39
C PRO A 130 -5.77 2.99 0.09
N GLN A 131 -5.57 4.14 0.72
CA GLN A 131 -6.68 5.02 1.10
C GLN A 131 -7.21 5.84 -0.08
N GLU A 132 -6.34 6.17 -1.02
CA GLU A 132 -6.70 6.96 -2.20
C GLU A 132 -6.13 6.34 -3.47
N ILE A 133 -6.95 6.28 -4.49
CA ILE A 133 -6.56 5.93 -5.85
C ILE A 133 -7.12 7.01 -6.77
N ILE A 134 -6.25 7.61 -7.57
CA ILE A 134 -6.63 8.61 -8.57
C ILE A 134 -6.11 8.16 -9.92
N ASN A 135 -7.03 8.00 -10.85
CA ASN A 135 -6.71 7.81 -12.24
C ASN A 135 -7.28 9.00 -13.02
N TYR A 136 -6.45 9.67 -13.79
CA TYR A 136 -6.97 10.66 -14.70
C TYR A 136 -6.30 10.56 -16.06
N SER A 137 -7.05 10.89 -17.12
CA SER A 137 -6.56 10.88 -18.48
C SER A 137 -7.15 12.06 -19.25
N ILE A 138 -6.27 12.80 -19.91
CA ILE A 138 -6.66 13.79 -20.91
C ILE A 138 -6.26 13.27 -22.28
N GLY A 139 -7.17 13.39 -23.23
CA GLY A 139 -6.95 12.90 -24.58
C GLY A 139 -7.45 13.85 -25.64
N TYR A 140 -6.99 13.58 -26.85
CA TYR A 140 -7.36 14.33 -28.03
C TYR A 140 -7.51 13.40 -29.25
N ASP A 141 -8.68 13.43 -29.87
CA ASP A 141 -9.01 12.65 -31.08
C ASP A 141 -9.43 13.58 -32.22
N TYR A 142 -8.62 13.69 -33.25
CA TYR A 142 -8.92 14.54 -34.39
C TYR A 142 -8.25 14.07 -35.67
N LYS A 143 -9.03 13.91 -36.75
CA LYS A 143 -8.55 13.61 -38.12
C LYS A 143 -7.52 12.47 -38.20
N GLY A 144 -7.79 11.35 -37.50
CA GLY A 144 -6.89 10.19 -37.49
C GLY A 144 -5.77 10.24 -36.45
N PHE A 145 -5.59 11.39 -35.78
CA PHE A 145 -4.75 11.49 -34.59
C PHE A 145 -5.53 11.06 -33.36
N SER A 146 -4.90 10.33 -32.47
CA SER A 146 -5.40 10.01 -31.12
C SER A 146 -4.25 10.05 -30.13
N GLY A 147 -4.28 10.98 -29.22
CA GLY A 147 -3.29 11.11 -28.14
C GLY A 147 -3.97 10.96 -26.78
N ARG A 148 -3.29 10.30 -25.85
CA ARG A 148 -3.72 10.17 -24.45
C ARG A 148 -2.52 10.38 -23.53
N PHE A 149 -2.69 11.24 -22.57
CA PHE A 149 -1.78 11.39 -21.43
C PHE A 149 -2.55 10.99 -20.18
N SER A 150 -2.02 10.05 -19.40
CA SER A 150 -2.66 9.54 -18.20
C SER A 150 -1.74 9.61 -16.99
N MET A 151 -2.36 9.75 -15.83
CA MET A 151 -1.72 9.69 -14.52
C MET A 151 -2.46 8.66 -13.68
N ASN A 152 -1.68 7.81 -13.01
CA ASN A 152 -2.14 6.95 -11.94
C ASN A 152 -1.44 7.37 -10.65
N TYR A 153 -2.21 7.62 -9.59
CA TYR A 153 -1.74 7.87 -8.25
C TYR A 153 -2.34 6.84 -7.30
N ILE A 154 -1.49 6.27 -6.46
CA ILE A 154 -1.89 5.38 -5.37
C ILE A 154 -1.25 5.94 -4.09
N SER A 155 -2.06 6.15 -3.05
CA SER A 155 -1.57 6.57 -1.74
C SER A 155 -0.76 5.46 -1.07
N ASN A 156 -0.08 5.79 0.01
CA ASN A 156 0.68 4.79 0.76
C ASN A 156 -0.20 3.62 1.26
N ILE A 157 0.40 2.43 1.27
CA ILE A 157 -0.25 1.17 1.62
C ILE A 157 0.42 0.59 2.86
N PHE A 158 -0.38 0.09 3.82
CA PHE A 158 0.12 -0.79 4.86
C PHE A 158 0.36 -2.17 4.25
N SER A 159 1.63 -2.55 4.04
CA SER A 159 2.00 -3.69 3.19
C SER A 159 2.40 -4.95 3.96
N ALA A 160 2.81 -4.82 5.24
CA ALA A 160 3.10 -6.00 6.04
C ALA A 160 2.86 -5.79 7.54
N THR A 161 2.20 -6.78 8.14
CA THR A 161 2.08 -6.90 9.60
C THR A 161 3.37 -7.44 10.19
N ASN A 162 3.69 -7.04 11.41
CA ASN A 162 4.75 -7.65 12.20
C ASN A 162 4.39 -7.62 13.68
N PHE A 163 4.97 -8.57 14.44
CA PHE A 163 4.89 -8.59 15.89
C PHE A 163 5.45 -7.29 16.50
N TRP A 164 6.64 -6.89 16.03
CA TRP A 164 7.28 -5.64 16.41
C TRP A 164 6.74 -4.50 15.55
N THR A 165 6.28 -3.44 16.18
CA THR A 165 5.72 -2.28 15.49
C THR A 165 6.72 -1.67 14.51
N GLU A 166 7.99 -1.61 14.89
CA GLU A 166 9.09 -1.06 14.11
C GLU A 166 9.33 -1.81 12.80
N LEU A 167 9.01 -3.11 12.78
CA LEU A 167 9.18 -3.99 11.62
C LEU A 167 7.93 -4.09 10.75
N ARG A 168 6.82 -3.43 11.10
CA ARG A 168 5.68 -3.28 10.20
C ARG A 168 6.09 -2.45 8.99
N GLN A 169 5.48 -2.71 7.86
CA GLN A 169 5.89 -2.10 6.60
C GLN A 169 4.77 -1.26 5.98
N ASP A 170 5.18 -0.15 5.43
CA ASP A 170 4.34 0.70 4.60
C ASP A 170 5.03 0.91 3.24
N THR A 171 4.31 0.69 2.14
CA THR A 171 4.76 1.06 0.81
C THR A 171 4.41 2.53 0.55
N ASP A 172 5.37 3.30 0.05
CA ASP A 172 5.21 4.72 -0.24
C ASP A 172 4.17 4.96 -1.34
N ALA A 173 3.53 6.13 -1.31
CA ALA A 173 2.68 6.55 -2.40
C ALA A 173 3.51 6.76 -3.67
N TYR A 174 2.94 6.41 -4.82
CA TYR A 174 3.60 6.65 -6.09
C TYR A 174 2.67 7.32 -7.12
N LYS A 175 3.29 7.97 -8.09
CA LYS A 175 2.63 8.57 -9.25
C LYS A 175 3.29 8.06 -10.52
N ARG A 176 2.50 7.55 -11.44
CA ARG A 176 2.96 7.12 -12.76
C ARG A 176 2.27 7.91 -13.85
N TYR A 177 3.05 8.32 -14.84
CA TYR A 177 2.57 9.01 -16.03
C TYR A 177 2.83 8.16 -17.27
N ASP A 178 1.81 8.05 -18.10
CA ASP A 178 1.87 7.29 -19.35
C ASP A 178 1.39 8.17 -20.51
N LEU A 179 1.97 7.98 -21.71
CA LEU A 179 1.60 8.66 -22.93
C LEU A 179 1.35 7.63 -24.03
N SER A 180 0.23 7.76 -24.73
CA SER A 180 -0.06 6.96 -25.91
C SER A 180 -0.48 7.86 -27.06
N ILE A 181 0.19 7.74 -28.19
CA ILE A 181 -0.10 8.50 -29.41
C ILE A 181 -0.31 7.52 -30.55
N LYS A 182 -1.32 7.77 -31.38
CA LYS A 182 -1.59 7.04 -32.63
C LYS A 182 -1.91 8.04 -33.71
N GLN A 183 -1.41 7.79 -34.91
CA GLN A 183 -1.69 8.57 -36.10
C GLN A 183 -1.99 7.65 -37.26
N LYS A 184 -3.19 7.75 -37.82
CA LYS A 184 -3.50 7.13 -39.11
C LYS A 184 -2.72 7.82 -40.20
N LEU A 185 -2.03 7.04 -41.01
CA LEU A 185 -1.25 7.55 -42.14
C LEU A 185 -2.09 7.62 -43.42
N PHE A 186 -1.54 8.21 -44.43
CA PHE A 186 -2.22 8.33 -45.76
C PHE A 186 -2.45 6.99 -46.46
N ILE A 187 -1.75 5.92 -46.07
CA ILE A 187 -1.96 4.55 -46.53
C ILE A 187 -3.13 3.95 -45.74
N LYS A 188 -4.16 3.51 -46.46
CA LYS A 188 -5.33 2.90 -45.82
C LYS A 188 -4.93 1.70 -44.94
N GLY A 189 -5.37 1.71 -43.69
CA GLY A 189 -5.06 0.66 -42.74
C GLY A 189 -3.72 0.81 -42.00
N LEU A 190 -2.86 1.76 -42.40
CA LEU A 190 -1.57 1.96 -41.75
C LEU A 190 -1.66 3.03 -40.63
N GLU A 191 -1.22 2.66 -39.43
CA GLU A 191 -1.14 3.54 -38.25
C GLU A 191 0.29 3.54 -37.70
N LEU A 192 0.79 4.73 -37.38
CA LEU A 192 1.97 4.92 -36.51
C LEU A 192 1.49 4.98 -35.06
N TYR A 193 2.21 4.33 -34.14
CA TYR A 193 1.96 4.47 -32.71
C TYR A 193 3.24 4.69 -31.91
N ILE A 194 3.08 5.42 -30.81
CA ILE A 194 4.09 5.66 -29.78
C ILE A 194 3.42 5.43 -28.46
N ASN A 195 3.96 4.53 -27.63
CA ASN A 195 3.55 4.35 -26.24
C ASN A 195 4.76 4.59 -25.34
N ALA A 196 4.60 5.43 -24.36
CA ALA A 196 5.61 5.67 -23.34
C ALA A 196 4.97 5.43 -21.96
N SER A 197 5.53 4.49 -21.22
CA SER A 197 5.04 4.11 -19.90
C SER A 197 6.02 4.50 -18.82
N ASN A 198 5.48 4.84 -17.65
CA ASN A 198 6.24 5.23 -16.47
C ASN A 198 7.22 6.38 -16.73
N LEU A 199 6.72 7.46 -17.35
CA LEU A 199 7.53 8.66 -17.66
C LEU A 199 8.11 9.34 -16.41
N SER A 200 7.50 9.13 -15.25
CA SER A 200 7.98 9.60 -13.94
C SER A 200 9.12 8.77 -13.36
N GLU A 201 9.44 7.61 -13.97
CA GLU A 201 10.36 6.63 -13.39
C GLU A 201 9.95 6.28 -11.94
N ALA A 202 8.63 6.13 -11.71
CA ALA A 202 8.10 5.81 -10.40
C ALA A 202 8.73 4.54 -9.85
N VAL A 203 9.09 4.59 -8.58
CA VAL A 203 9.76 3.52 -7.84
C VAL A 203 8.86 3.10 -6.69
N ASP A 204 8.69 1.81 -6.50
CA ASP A 204 8.00 1.27 -5.33
C ASP A 204 9.00 1.13 -4.18
N ILE A 205 8.76 1.88 -3.11
CA ILE A 205 9.60 1.87 -1.93
C ILE A 205 8.77 1.39 -0.76
N THR A 206 9.15 0.26 -0.18
CA THR A 206 8.58 -0.25 1.06
C THR A 206 9.52 0.07 2.21
N ARG A 207 8.97 0.64 3.27
CA ARG A 207 9.72 1.07 4.44
C ARG A 207 9.23 0.35 5.69
N LEU A 208 10.19 0.03 6.58
CA LEU A 208 9.88 -0.30 7.96
C LEU A 208 9.40 0.95 8.68
N ARG A 209 8.55 0.81 9.69
CA ARG A 209 8.13 1.96 10.51
C ARG A 209 9.24 2.45 11.45
N GLY A 210 10.20 1.59 11.76
CA GLY A 210 11.36 1.94 12.57
C GLY A 210 12.36 2.85 11.87
N PHE A 211 13.30 3.37 12.66
CA PHE A 211 14.36 4.25 12.19
C PHE A 211 15.40 3.53 11.36
N SER A 212 16.06 4.28 10.48
CA SER A 212 17.29 3.90 9.82
C SER A 212 18.45 4.72 10.37
N LEU A 213 19.30 4.09 11.16
CA LEU A 213 20.55 4.70 11.62
C LEU A 213 21.61 4.81 10.49
N GLN A 214 21.37 4.16 9.36
CA GLN A 214 22.29 4.14 8.21
C GLN A 214 21.93 5.18 7.15
N ASP A 215 20.80 5.88 7.30
CA ASP A 215 20.39 6.89 6.33
C ASP A 215 21.16 8.20 6.60
N SER A 216 21.82 8.73 5.59
CA SER A 216 22.52 10.02 5.65
C SER A 216 21.60 11.21 5.95
N ASN A 217 20.28 11.03 5.89
CA ASN A 217 19.29 12.03 6.24
C ASN A 217 18.69 11.81 7.64
N PHE A 218 19.31 10.95 8.46
CA PHE A 218 18.86 10.72 9.82
C PHE A 218 19.01 12.02 10.65
N ASP A 219 17.92 12.39 11.32
CA ASP A 219 17.88 13.56 12.19
C ASP A 219 18.11 13.12 13.63
N ASP A 220 19.31 13.35 14.15
CA ASP A 220 19.70 13.00 15.52
C ASP A 220 18.77 13.65 16.55
N SER A 221 18.28 14.87 16.28
CA SER A 221 17.38 15.58 17.20
C SER A 221 16.06 14.84 17.41
N TYR A 222 15.59 14.17 16.35
CA TYR A 222 14.38 13.35 16.43
C TYR A 222 14.62 12.03 17.18
N TYR A 223 15.80 11.45 17.02
CA TYR A 223 16.21 10.26 17.78
C TYR A 223 16.30 10.57 19.27
N ASP A 224 16.94 11.68 19.64
CA ASP A 224 17.03 12.14 21.02
C ASP A 224 15.63 12.41 21.62
N TYR A 225 14.75 13.05 20.86
CA TYR A 225 13.34 13.24 21.27
C TYR A 225 12.64 11.91 21.56
N MET A 226 12.86 10.89 20.72
CA MET A 226 12.24 9.57 20.90
C MET A 226 12.82 8.85 22.13
N LEU A 227 14.13 8.93 22.35
CA LEU A 227 14.76 8.38 23.55
C LEU A 227 14.26 9.06 24.82
N ASP A 228 14.13 10.37 24.82
CA ASP A 228 13.58 11.13 25.95
C ASP A 228 12.15 10.68 26.27
N LYS A 229 11.30 10.46 25.25
CA LYS A 229 9.94 9.97 25.43
C LYS A 229 9.90 8.56 26.03
N ILE A 230 10.78 7.67 25.59
CA ILE A 230 10.92 6.31 26.13
C ILE A 230 11.39 6.36 27.60
N HIS A 231 12.33 7.21 27.91
CA HIS A 231 12.91 7.32 29.26
C HIS A 231 12.01 8.08 30.25
N SER A 232 11.21 9.04 29.77
CA SER A 232 10.32 9.85 30.62
C SER A 232 9.11 9.11 31.14
N ASN A 233 8.91 7.85 30.76
CA ASN A 233 7.76 7.04 31.15
C ASN A 233 6.39 7.71 30.84
N GLU A 234 6.37 8.67 29.91
CA GLU A 234 5.14 9.22 29.42
C GLU A 234 4.32 8.10 28.74
N ASN A 235 3.03 8.03 29.03
CA ASN A 235 2.09 7.00 28.52
C ASN A 235 1.88 7.03 27.00
N THR A 236 2.88 7.43 26.24
CA THR A 236 2.84 7.44 24.78
C THR A 236 3.17 6.05 24.27
N SER A 237 2.25 5.42 23.57
CA SER A 237 2.50 4.09 23.00
C SER A 237 3.60 4.13 21.94
N ILE A 238 4.41 3.08 21.85
CA ILE A 238 5.41 2.95 20.77
C ILE A 238 4.77 3.12 19.39
N ASP A 239 3.55 2.62 19.19
CA ASP A 239 2.79 2.80 17.95
C ASP A 239 2.55 4.28 17.62
N GLU A 240 2.22 5.09 18.61
CA GLU A 240 2.00 6.53 18.44
C GLU A 240 3.30 7.28 18.12
N MET A 241 4.38 6.93 18.81
CA MET A 241 5.69 7.49 18.55
C MET A 241 6.16 7.18 17.12
N LEU A 242 6.06 5.91 16.69
CA LEU A 242 6.51 5.48 15.37
C LEU A 242 5.66 6.06 14.24
N ASN A 243 4.38 6.35 14.48
CA ASN A 243 3.54 7.02 13.48
C ASN A 243 4.02 8.45 13.17
N ASN A 244 4.73 9.08 14.09
CA ASN A 244 5.29 10.42 13.93
C ASN A 244 6.68 10.44 13.29
N VAL A 245 7.32 9.27 13.06
CA VAL A 245 8.62 9.22 12.38
C VAL A 245 8.47 9.71 10.94
N PRO A 246 9.20 10.75 10.53
CA PRO A 246 9.19 11.21 9.14
C PRO A 246 9.56 10.08 8.18
N ARG A 247 8.83 9.94 7.07
CA ARG A 247 9.05 8.84 6.12
C ARG A 247 10.48 8.73 5.63
N LYS A 248 11.17 9.86 5.43
CA LYS A 248 12.55 9.90 4.97
C LYS A 248 13.53 9.27 5.97
N GLN A 249 13.17 9.22 7.24
CA GLN A 249 13.99 8.65 8.32
C GLN A 249 13.67 7.17 8.59
N ARG A 250 12.66 6.61 7.93
CA ARG A 250 12.31 5.19 8.06
C ARG A 250 13.22 4.32 7.21
N SER A 251 13.62 3.17 7.77
CA SER A 251 14.44 2.18 7.05
C SER A 251 13.76 1.68 5.80
N LYS A 252 14.47 1.67 4.67
CA LYS A 252 14.01 1.00 3.46
C LYS A 252 14.12 -0.52 3.64
N ALA A 253 13.02 -1.22 3.49
CA ALA A 253 12.98 -2.67 3.48
C ALA A 253 13.15 -3.23 2.07
N TYR A 254 12.58 -2.53 1.10
CA TYR A 254 12.55 -2.97 -0.29
C TYR A 254 12.39 -1.78 -1.23
N GLU A 255 13.05 -1.84 -2.40
CA GLU A 255 12.98 -0.82 -3.44
C GLU A 255 12.95 -1.51 -4.81
N GLN A 256 11.93 -1.21 -5.62
CA GLN A 256 11.76 -1.78 -6.95
C GLN A 256 11.66 -0.70 -8.01
N HIS A 257 12.59 -0.74 -8.96
CA HIS A 257 12.66 0.16 -10.10
C HIS A 257 12.08 -0.51 -11.35
N TYR A 258 11.10 0.10 -11.97
CA TYR A 258 10.50 -0.42 -13.22
C TYR A 258 11.08 0.25 -14.47
N GLY A 259 11.73 1.42 -14.29
CA GLY A 259 12.21 2.24 -15.40
C GLY A 259 11.08 2.80 -16.27
N LYS A 260 11.46 3.53 -17.30
CA LYS A 260 10.53 3.97 -18.36
C LYS A 260 10.66 3.08 -19.60
N THR A 261 9.55 2.85 -20.25
CA THR A 261 9.50 2.07 -21.51
C THR A 261 8.94 2.94 -22.61
N ILE A 262 9.56 2.91 -23.78
CA ILE A 262 9.07 3.62 -24.97
C ILE A 262 9.01 2.62 -26.12
N ASP A 263 7.80 2.42 -26.66
CA ASP A 263 7.52 1.58 -27.81
C ASP A 263 7.11 2.46 -28.99
N LEU A 264 7.76 2.27 -30.12
CA LEU A 264 7.44 2.93 -31.38
C LEU A 264 7.22 1.87 -32.46
N GLY A 265 6.16 1.99 -33.22
CA GLY A 265 5.92 1.01 -34.28
C GLY A 265 4.83 1.42 -35.26
N PHE A 266 4.68 0.57 -36.27
CA PHE A 266 3.62 0.65 -37.25
C PHE A 266 2.67 -0.54 -37.07
N ARG A 267 1.36 -0.30 -37.26
CA ARG A 267 0.34 -1.32 -37.27
C ARG A 267 -0.43 -1.24 -38.59
N PHE A 268 -0.64 -2.38 -39.22
CA PHE A 268 -1.49 -2.49 -40.37
C PHE A 268 -2.82 -3.15 -39.99
N LEU A 269 -3.94 -2.46 -40.24
CA LEU A 269 -5.30 -2.95 -40.00
C LEU A 269 -5.90 -3.38 -41.33
N PHE A 270 -6.13 -4.68 -41.48
CA PHE A 270 -6.73 -5.29 -42.68
C PHE A 270 -8.25 -5.08 -42.73
#